data_428be0faff9cb6d73de20a52c3d029c8
#
_entry.id   428be0faff9cb6d73de20a52c3d029c8
#
_cell.length_a   1.000
_cell.length_b   1.000
_cell.length_c   1.000
_cell.angle_alpha   90.00
_cell.angle_beta   90.00
_cell.angle_gamma   90.00
#
_symmetry.space_group_name_H-M   'P 1'
#
loop_
_entity.id
_entity.type
_entity.pdbx_description
1 polymer ?
#
loop_
_entity_poly.entity_id
_entity_poly.type
_entity_poly.pdbx_seq_one_letter_code
_entity_poly.pdbx_strand_id
1 'polypeptide(L)'
;MSVDTDASPGGWLDQEVVSAGLPDKRLARRLRCLLDQMSASPGQPVPAACGDWAATKAAYRFFDNPRITEHGVLAGHFAATAGRVAASEGPILILQDTTEFIYSRAQPGKIGFTKTINAGRYKVGQPNVQTLCGVLMHSSLAVTLSGMPLGLTAVKFWTRTKFKGTWALRRHVNPTRVPIETKESYRWLENLRQSMALLGAPERYVHVGDRESDIYELFCLAQDLGTNFLVRVQTNRLAEAPAAAAAQGVAQGAAHRVFAQLSAAPWAGRHHVEIGQDETACVHVKFASIKTLPPVGKQKRYGPQLLTYIHALEIDPPAGRPPIDWRLVTNVPVSDLAAAVEKLGWYALRWKAEVFHKVMKSGCRAEEARLETAERLTKFLALVAVVSWRIFFLTMSARTKRDCLNFRVWPVG
;
A
#
# COMPACT_ATOMS: atom_id res chain seq x y z
N MET A 1 -14.94 -16.45 -19.92
CA MET A 1 -15.65 -17.03 -18.77
C MET A 1 -16.40 -15.92 -18.07
N SER A 2 -17.72 -15.99 -18.02
CA SER A 2 -18.57 -14.99 -17.35
C SER A 2 -18.37 -15.13 -15.84
N VAL A 3 -17.80 -14.12 -15.21
CA VAL A 3 -17.89 -13.96 -13.76
C VAL A 3 -19.35 -13.66 -13.48
N ASP A 4 -20.10 -14.66 -13.02
CA ASP A 4 -21.46 -14.50 -12.54
C ASP A 4 -21.43 -13.47 -11.39
N THR A 5 -21.82 -12.25 -11.72
CA THR A 5 -22.15 -11.24 -10.74
C THR A 5 -23.53 -11.61 -10.18
N ASP A 6 -23.58 -12.63 -9.33
CA ASP A 6 -24.74 -12.86 -8.49
C ASP A 6 -24.86 -11.69 -7.50
N ALA A 7 -25.54 -10.67 -7.97
CA ALA A 7 -25.86 -9.46 -7.21
C ALA A 7 -27.05 -9.73 -6.27
N SER A 8 -27.12 -10.92 -5.67
CA SER A 8 -28.01 -11.17 -4.56
C SER A 8 -27.52 -10.31 -3.38
N PRO A 9 -28.34 -9.42 -2.81
CA PRO A 9 -27.95 -8.52 -1.73
C PRO A 9 -27.38 -9.20 -0.48
N GLY A 10 -27.47 -10.52 -0.36
CA GLY A 10 -26.96 -11.33 0.75
C GLY A 10 -25.63 -12.04 0.45
N GLY A 11 -25.30 -12.34 -0.80
CA GLY A 11 -24.20 -13.26 -1.12
C GLY A 11 -22.79 -12.78 -0.74
N TRP A 12 -22.44 -11.51 -1.03
CA TRP A 12 -21.11 -11.01 -0.70
C TRP A 12 -20.87 -10.79 0.79
N LEU A 13 -21.90 -10.36 1.53
CA LEU A 13 -21.81 -10.17 2.99
C LEU A 13 -21.49 -11.46 3.72
N ASP A 14 -22.08 -12.57 3.27
CA ASP A 14 -21.87 -13.85 3.90
C ASP A 14 -20.43 -14.34 3.66
N GLN A 15 -19.87 -14.12 2.45
CA GLN A 15 -18.47 -14.40 2.16
C GLN A 15 -17.51 -13.61 3.07
N GLU A 16 -17.82 -12.34 3.34
CA GLU A 16 -16.97 -11.46 4.16
C GLU A 16 -17.05 -11.77 5.68
N VAL A 17 -18.02 -12.57 6.12
CA VAL A 17 -18.25 -12.82 7.56
C VAL A 17 -18.08 -14.28 7.96
N VAL A 18 -18.19 -15.24 7.04
CA VAL A 18 -18.13 -16.69 7.34
C VAL A 18 -16.91 -17.08 8.16
N SER A 19 -15.74 -16.51 7.82
CA SER A 19 -14.46 -16.77 8.53
C SER A 19 -14.07 -15.65 9.48
N ALA A 20 -15.02 -14.81 9.93
CA ALA A 20 -14.71 -13.73 10.87
C ALA A 20 -14.17 -14.33 12.19
N GLY A 21 -13.01 -13.80 12.63
CA GLY A 21 -12.34 -14.21 13.87
C GLY A 21 -13.03 -13.66 15.13
N LEU A 22 -14.35 -13.81 15.23
CA LEU A 22 -15.15 -13.29 16.33
C LEU A 22 -15.52 -14.39 17.32
N PRO A 23 -15.56 -14.08 18.65
CA PRO A 23 -15.69 -15.09 19.69
C PRO A 23 -17.05 -15.79 19.74
N ASP A 24 -18.10 -15.24 19.14
CA ASP A 24 -19.41 -15.90 19.09
C ASP A 24 -20.26 -15.50 17.87
N LYS A 25 -21.25 -16.36 17.55
CA LYS A 25 -22.16 -16.19 16.40
C LYS A 25 -23.01 -14.90 16.45
N ARG A 26 -23.29 -14.37 17.65
CA ARG A 26 -24.07 -13.12 17.81
C ARG A 26 -23.25 -11.93 17.34
N LEU A 27 -21.95 -11.93 17.64
CA LEU A 27 -21.04 -10.90 17.18
C LEU A 27 -20.82 -10.99 15.66
N ALA A 28 -20.73 -12.18 15.09
CA ALA A 28 -20.68 -12.37 13.64
C ALA A 28 -21.95 -11.83 12.94
N ARG A 29 -23.13 -12.16 13.46
CA ARG A 29 -24.40 -11.59 12.95
C ARG A 29 -24.43 -10.06 13.09
N ARG A 30 -23.90 -9.51 14.18
CA ARG A 30 -23.84 -8.05 14.36
C ARG A 30 -22.89 -7.41 13.36
N LEU A 31 -21.72 -8.01 13.12
CA LEU A 31 -20.78 -7.55 12.07
C LEU A 31 -21.46 -7.54 10.71
N ARG A 32 -22.17 -8.62 10.34
CA ARG A 32 -22.91 -8.70 9.09
C ARG A 32 -23.96 -7.58 8.96
N CYS A 33 -24.76 -7.33 9.99
CA CYS A 33 -25.72 -6.22 10.00
C CYS A 33 -25.04 -4.87 9.85
N LEU A 34 -23.89 -4.64 10.48
CA LEU A 34 -23.15 -3.38 10.37
C LEU A 34 -22.58 -3.19 8.96
N LEU A 35 -22.01 -4.25 8.36
CA LEU A 35 -21.54 -4.21 6.97
C LEU A 35 -22.67 -3.90 6.00
N ASP A 36 -23.85 -4.52 6.20
CA ASP A 36 -25.04 -4.27 5.39
C ASP A 36 -25.51 -2.81 5.49
N GLN A 37 -25.75 -2.34 6.72
CA GLN A 37 -26.19 -0.97 7.00
C GLN A 37 -25.22 0.10 6.49
N MET A 38 -23.92 -0.07 6.72
CA MET A 38 -22.89 0.87 6.27
C MET A 38 -22.69 0.82 4.77
N SER A 39 -22.89 -0.32 4.11
CA SER A 39 -22.82 -0.45 2.65
C SER A 39 -24.03 0.12 1.94
N ALA A 40 -25.22 0.02 2.55
CA ALA A 40 -26.45 0.64 2.03
C ALA A 40 -26.42 2.16 2.13
N SER A 41 -25.65 2.72 3.08
CA SER A 41 -25.60 4.17 3.35
C SER A 41 -24.14 4.67 3.50
N PRO A 42 -23.31 4.58 2.44
CA PRO A 42 -21.91 4.97 2.50
C PRO A 42 -21.76 6.46 2.90
N GLY A 43 -20.81 6.74 3.79
CA GLY A 43 -20.52 8.10 4.25
C GLY A 43 -21.52 8.68 5.26
N GLN A 44 -22.58 7.96 5.59
CA GLN A 44 -23.47 8.38 6.67
C GLN A 44 -22.86 8.08 8.05
N PRO A 45 -23.08 8.94 9.06
CA PRO A 45 -22.72 8.63 10.45
C PRO A 45 -23.38 7.34 10.92
N VAL A 46 -22.72 6.62 11.84
CA VAL A 46 -23.22 5.35 12.38
C VAL A 46 -24.71 5.39 12.80
N PRO A 47 -25.22 6.44 13.51
CA PRO A 47 -26.62 6.51 13.84
C PRO A 47 -27.56 6.57 12.62
N ALA A 48 -27.18 7.33 11.60
CA ALA A 48 -27.99 7.45 10.38
C ALA A 48 -27.96 6.16 9.55
N ALA A 49 -26.80 5.51 9.43
CA ALA A 49 -26.66 4.25 8.73
C ALA A 49 -27.41 3.10 9.42
N CYS A 50 -27.49 3.09 10.77
CA CYS A 50 -28.21 2.09 11.55
C CYS A 50 -29.75 2.28 11.48
N GLY A 51 -30.24 3.46 11.19
CA GLY A 51 -31.66 3.76 11.00
C GLY A 51 -32.49 3.92 12.30
N ASP A 52 -32.20 3.17 13.35
CA ASP A 52 -32.90 3.24 14.62
C ASP A 52 -31.98 3.27 15.85
N TRP A 53 -32.55 3.62 17.00
CA TRP A 53 -31.81 3.74 18.27
C TRP A 53 -31.26 2.41 18.76
N ALA A 54 -31.99 1.31 18.63
CA ALA A 54 -31.58 0.00 19.13
C ALA A 54 -30.37 -0.51 18.30
N ALA A 55 -30.42 -0.41 17.00
CA ALA A 55 -29.31 -0.75 16.10
C ALA A 55 -28.09 0.14 16.35
N THR A 56 -28.28 1.47 16.52
CA THR A 56 -27.22 2.42 16.89
C THR A 56 -26.52 2.02 18.19
N LYS A 57 -27.30 1.76 19.25
CA LYS A 57 -26.77 1.33 20.56
C LYS A 57 -25.99 0.01 20.44
N ALA A 58 -26.49 -0.92 19.61
CA ALA A 58 -25.83 -2.21 19.39
C ALA A 58 -24.53 -2.04 18.58
N ALA A 59 -24.45 -1.08 17.64
CA ALA A 59 -23.23 -0.72 16.91
C ALA A 59 -22.15 -0.18 17.87
N TYR A 60 -22.48 0.78 18.72
CA TYR A 60 -21.52 1.31 19.68
C TYR A 60 -21.06 0.26 20.70
N ARG A 61 -21.95 -0.62 21.17
CA ARG A 61 -21.58 -1.77 22.00
C ARG A 61 -20.65 -2.75 21.29
N PHE A 62 -20.80 -2.92 19.98
CA PHE A 62 -19.90 -3.75 19.18
C PHE A 62 -18.50 -3.15 19.17
N PHE A 63 -18.36 -1.85 18.85
CA PHE A 63 -17.04 -1.19 18.85
C PHE A 63 -16.43 -1.08 20.25
N ASP A 64 -17.23 -1.04 21.29
CA ASP A 64 -16.77 -0.97 22.69
C ASP A 64 -16.39 -2.34 23.29
N ASN A 65 -16.75 -3.43 22.64
CA ASN A 65 -16.53 -4.76 23.18
C ASN A 65 -15.02 -5.13 23.13
N PRO A 66 -14.37 -5.37 24.30
CA PRO A 66 -12.94 -5.69 24.35
C PRO A 66 -12.59 -7.05 23.73
N ARG A 67 -13.58 -7.94 23.53
CA ARG A 67 -13.41 -9.24 22.88
C ARG A 67 -13.34 -9.15 21.36
N ILE A 68 -13.60 -7.97 20.77
CA ILE A 68 -13.50 -7.71 19.34
C ILE A 68 -12.20 -6.97 19.08
N THR A 69 -11.46 -7.44 18.08
CA THR A 69 -10.26 -6.78 17.56
C THR A 69 -10.49 -6.37 16.11
N GLU A 70 -9.73 -5.40 15.62
CA GLU A 70 -9.74 -5.02 14.20
C GLU A 70 -9.35 -6.20 13.29
N HIS A 71 -8.43 -7.05 13.75
CA HIS A 71 -8.06 -8.27 13.03
C HIS A 71 -9.24 -9.25 12.95
N GLY A 72 -10.00 -9.43 14.03
CA GLY A 72 -11.20 -10.28 14.03
C GLY A 72 -12.29 -9.75 13.09
N VAL A 73 -12.45 -8.43 12.97
CA VAL A 73 -13.37 -7.80 12.00
C VAL A 73 -12.93 -8.06 10.55
N LEU A 74 -11.62 -8.02 10.26
CA LEU A 74 -11.05 -8.21 8.93
C LEU A 74 -10.85 -9.68 8.54
N ALA A 75 -10.86 -10.62 9.48
CA ALA A 75 -10.49 -12.02 9.21
C ALA A 75 -11.35 -12.66 8.11
N GLY A 76 -12.66 -12.41 8.12
CA GLY A 76 -13.56 -12.89 7.05
C GLY A 76 -13.21 -12.28 5.70
N HIS A 77 -12.94 -10.98 5.66
CA HIS A 77 -12.49 -10.30 4.44
C HIS A 77 -11.17 -10.86 3.91
N PHE A 78 -10.20 -11.13 4.77
CA PHE A 78 -8.92 -11.74 4.39
C PHE A 78 -9.16 -13.13 3.77
N ALA A 79 -9.97 -13.98 4.40
CA ALA A 79 -10.30 -15.29 3.86
C ALA A 79 -11.03 -15.21 2.51
N ALA A 80 -12.01 -14.31 2.38
CA ALA A 80 -12.71 -14.06 1.12
C ALA A 80 -11.75 -13.51 0.04
N THR A 81 -10.80 -12.65 0.41
CA THR A 81 -9.75 -12.16 -0.49
C THR A 81 -8.86 -13.29 -0.98
N ALA A 82 -8.43 -14.19 -0.11
CA ALA A 82 -7.64 -15.36 -0.51
C ALA A 82 -8.41 -16.24 -1.52
N GLY A 83 -9.71 -16.44 -1.33
CA GLY A 83 -10.58 -17.14 -2.29
C GLY A 83 -10.64 -16.44 -3.66
N ARG A 84 -10.82 -15.10 -3.68
CA ARG A 84 -10.82 -14.32 -4.93
C ARG A 84 -9.46 -14.34 -5.64
N VAL A 85 -8.37 -14.29 -4.90
CA VAL A 85 -7.01 -14.40 -5.43
C VAL A 85 -6.77 -15.80 -6.01
N ALA A 86 -7.21 -16.86 -5.32
CA ALA A 86 -7.08 -18.22 -5.81
C ALA A 86 -7.88 -18.46 -7.11
N ALA A 87 -9.05 -17.82 -7.24
CA ALA A 87 -9.88 -17.88 -8.44
C ALA A 87 -9.37 -17.00 -9.60
N SER A 88 -8.36 -16.17 -9.38
CA SER A 88 -7.77 -15.30 -10.40
C SER A 88 -6.56 -15.97 -11.05
N GLU A 89 -6.31 -15.70 -12.32
CA GLU A 89 -5.16 -16.20 -13.06
C GLU A 89 -4.00 -15.19 -13.11
N GLY A 90 -2.78 -15.66 -13.37
CA GLY A 90 -1.58 -14.85 -13.56
C GLY A 90 -1.02 -14.21 -12.30
N PRO A 91 -0.06 -13.31 -12.44
CA PRO A 91 0.53 -12.58 -11.32
C PRO A 91 -0.48 -11.66 -10.64
N ILE A 92 -0.37 -11.52 -9.32
CA ILE A 92 -1.19 -10.61 -8.51
C ILE A 92 -0.25 -9.58 -7.86
N LEU A 93 -0.62 -8.31 -7.98
CA LEU A 93 0.10 -7.23 -7.32
C LEU A 93 -0.48 -7.00 -5.92
N ILE A 94 0.40 -6.94 -4.92
CA ILE A 94 0.04 -6.59 -3.55
C ILE A 94 0.51 -5.15 -3.31
N LEU A 95 -0.40 -4.21 -3.50
CA LEU A 95 -0.10 -2.78 -3.38
C LEU A 95 -0.08 -2.39 -1.90
N GLN A 96 1.08 -1.95 -1.42
CA GLN A 96 1.25 -1.50 -0.05
C GLN A 96 1.31 0.03 0.01
N ASP A 97 0.57 0.61 0.93
CA ASP A 97 0.60 2.06 1.15
C ASP A 97 0.13 2.42 2.56
N THR A 98 0.56 3.61 3.03
CA THR A 98 0.22 4.13 4.36
C THR A 98 -0.65 5.36 4.25
N THR A 99 -1.73 5.40 5.03
CA THR A 99 -2.57 6.58 5.16
C THR A 99 -2.77 6.95 6.63
N GLU A 100 -3.22 8.16 6.88
CA GLU A 100 -3.57 8.66 8.21
C GLU A 100 -5.02 9.13 8.23
N PHE A 101 -5.73 8.84 9.31
CA PHE A 101 -7.07 9.37 9.58
C PHE A 101 -6.96 10.37 10.70
N ILE A 102 -7.37 11.62 10.43
CA ILE A 102 -7.20 12.75 11.34
C ILE A 102 -8.55 13.07 11.99
N TYR A 103 -8.53 13.27 13.29
CA TYR A 103 -9.72 13.55 14.07
C TYR A 103 -9.54 14.79 14.93
N SER A 104 -10.59 15.63 14.99
CA SER A 104 -10.66 16.72 15.98
C SER A 104 -11.33 16.22 17.25
N ARG A 105 -10.65 16.26 18.39
CA ARG A 105 -11.14 15.71 19.69
C ARG A 105 -10.74 16.62 20.84
N ALA A 106 -11.63 16.72 21.84
CA ALA A 106 -11.34 17.43 23.08
C ALA A 106 -10.23 16.75 23.90
N GLN A 107 -10.14 15.41 23.84
CA GLN A 107 -9.13 14.60 24.52
C GLN A 107 -8.31 13.77 23.53
N PRO A 108 -7.41 14.39 22.76
CA PRO A 108 -6.67 13.71 21.67
C PRO A 108 -5.77 12.57 22.18
N GLY A 109 -5.32 12.61 23.43
CA GLY A 109 -4.49 11.57 24.04
C GLY A 109 -5.19 10.21 24.17
N LYS A 110 -6.53 10.13 24.15
CA LYS A 110 -7.28 8.86 24.13
C LYS A 110 -7.18 8.11 22.80
N ILE A 111 -6.86 8.84 21.71
CA ILE A 111 -6.65 8.27 20.39
C ILE A 111 -5.15 8.14 20.11
N GLY A 112 -4.38 9.20 20.33
CA GLY A 112 -2.99 9.32 19.95
C GLY A 112 -2.81 10.24 18.75
N PHE A 113 -1.63 10.19 18.14
CA PHE A 113 -1.22 11.18 17.16
C PHE A 113 -0.67 10.52 15.88
N THR A 114 -0.72 11.25 14.76
CA THR A 114 -0.18 10.79 13.47
C THR A 114 1.11 11.51 13.11
N LYS A 115 1.11 12.84 13.10
CA LYS A 115 2.27 13.67 12.76
C LYS A 115 2.20 15.02 13.42
N THR A 116 3.31 15.72 13.35
CA THR A 116 3.44 17.12 13.76
C THR A 116 3.60 17.97 12.50
N ILE A 117 2.80 19.03 12.40
CA ILE A 117 2.86 20.01 11.31
C ILE A 117 3.28 21.37 11.84
N ASN A 118 3.96 22.15 11.01
CA ASN A 118 4.21 23.55 11.27
C ASN A 118 3.03 24.37 10.70
N ALA A 119 2.19 24.89 11.59
CA ALA A 119 1.01 25.68 11.23
C ALA A 119 1.30 27.19 11.06
N GLY A 120 2.56 27.54 10.82
CA GLY A 120 3.00 28.93 10.68
C GLY A 120 3.75 29.47 11.89
N ARG A 121 3.77 30.80 12.09
CA ARG A 121 4.42 31.44 13.22
C ARG A 121 3.39 31.98 14.21
N TYR A 122 3.51 31.61 15.47
CA TYR A 122 2.59 32.06 16.53
C TYR A 122 2.91 33.47 17.00
N LYS A 123 4.19 33.85 17.06
CA LYS A 123 4.75 35.17 17.32
C LYS A 123 6.07 35.29 16.57
N VAL A 124 6.61 36.51 16.44
CA VAL A 124 7.89 36.73 15.77
C VAL A 124 8.94 35.78 16.36
N GLY A 125 9.39 34.80 15.56
CA GLY A 125 10.48 33.89 15.91
C GLY A 125 10.07 32.50 16.45
N GLN A 126 8.80 32.23 16.84
CA GLN A 126 8.39 30.91 17.34
C GLN A 126 7.56 30.12 16.33
N PRO A 127 7.98 28.90 15.95
CA PRO A 127 7.18 28.04 15.07
C PRO A 127 5.90 27.56 15.79
N ASN A 128 4.75 27.70 15.13
CA ASN A 128 3.48 27.10 15.61
C ASN A 128 3.44 25.62 15.22
N VAL A 129 3.83 24.76 16.15
CA VAL A 129 3.87 23.31 15.93
C VAL A 129 2.63 22.66 16.48
N GLN A 130 1.79 22.10 15.59
CA GLN A 130 0.59 21.37 15.94
C GLN A 130 0.76 19.87 15.73
N THR A 131 0.36 19.08 16.71
CA THR A 131 0.37 17.61 16.61
C THR A 131 -1.04 17.12 16.27
N LEU A 132 -1.19 16.45 15.14
CA LEU A 132 -2.47 15.97 14.64
C LEU A 132 -2.89 14.70 15.38
N CYS A 133 -4.09 14.71 15.95
CA CYS A 133 -4.73 13.55 16.56
C CYS A 133 -5.23 12.62 15.47
N GLY A 134 -4.96 11.30 15.58
CA GLY A 134 -5.43 10.36 14.59
C GLY A 134 -4.87 8.95 14.68
N VAL A 135 -5.26 8.14 13.72
CA VAL A 135 -4.86 6.74 13.54
C VAL A 135 -4.14 6.61 12.20
N LEU A 136 -3.04 5.90 12.18
CA LEU A 136 -2.31 5.50 10.96
C LEU A 136 -2.78 4.10 10.56
N MET A 137 -2.88 3.88 9.25
CA MET A 137 -3.21 2.59 8.65
C MET A 137 -2.20 2.27 7.54
N HIS A 138 -1.60 1.10 7.59
CA HIS A 138 -0.83 0.53 6.50
C HIS A 138 -1.60 -0.66 5.94
N SER A 139 -1.95 -0.59 4.66
CA SER A 139 -2.77 -1.60 3.98
C SER A 139 -2.01 -2.28 2.86
N SER A 140 -2.32 -3.55 2.62
CA SER A 140 -1.88 -4.34 1.47
C SER A 140 -3.12 -4.74 0.68
N LEU A 141 -3.28 -4.17 -0.52
CA LEU A 141 -4.41 -4.37 -1.42
C LEU A 141 -3.99 -5.28 -2.57
N ALA A 142 -4.60 -6.46 -2.68
CA ALA A 142 -4.42 -7.35 -3.82
C ALA A 142 -5.19 -6.84 -5.04
N VAL A 143 -4.51 -6.74 -6.19
CA VAL A 143 -5.12 -6.34 -7.47
C VAL A 143 -4.62 -7.24 -8.60
N THR A 144 -5.45 -7.45 -9.61
CA THR A 144 -5.03 -8.09 -10.87
C THR A 144 -4.17 -7.13 -11.70
N LEU A 145 -3.51 -7.63 -12.75
CA LEU A 145 -2.77 -6.78 -13.69
C LEU A 145 -3.67 -5.80 -14.46
N SER A 146 -4.98 -6.07 -14.56
CA SER A 146 -5.96 -5.12 -15.09
C SER A 146 -6.40 -4.05 -14.06
N GLY A 147 -5.87 -4.12 -12.83
CA GLY A 147 -6.19 -3.20 -11.74
C GLY A 147 -7.51 -3.46 -11.02
N MET A 148 -8.09 -4.66 -11.15
CA MET A 148 -9.29 -5.06 -10.40
C MET A 148 -8.93 -5.34 -8.94
N PRO A 149 -9.54 -4.66 -7.95
CA PRO A 149 -9.22 -4.85 -6.54
C PRO A 149 -9.87 -6.12 -5.98
N LEU A 150 -9.05 -7.11 -5.65
CA LEU A 150 -9.51 -8.41 -5.13
C LEU A 150 -9.82 -8.37 -3.62
N GLY A 151 -9.18 -7.49 -2.86
CA GLY A 151 -9.38 -7.31 -1.42
C GLY A 151 -8.08 -7.00 -0.67
N LEU A 152 -8.20 -6.82 0.63
CA LEU A 152 -7.06 -6.60 1.50
C LEU A 152 -6.45 -7.95 1.92
N THR A 153 -5.12 -8.00 1.97
CA THR A 153 -4.36 -9.18 2.43
C THR A 153 -3.69 -8.95 3.78
N ALA A 154 -3.45 -7.69 4.13
CA ALA A 154 -2.90 -7.29 5.41
C ALA A 154 -3.30 -5.85 5.73
N VAL A 155 -3.50 -5.57 7.02
CA VAL A 155 -3.75 -4.22 7.53
C VAL A 155 -3.10 -4.07 8.89
N LYS A 156 -2.38 -2.98 9.10
CA LYS A 156 -1.85 -2.59 10.40
C LYS A 156 -2.35 -1.20 10.77
N PHE A 157 -2.94 -1.07 11.95
CA PHE A 157 -3.30 0.21 12.56
C PHE A 157 -2.35 0.54 13.70
N TRP A 158 -2.01 1.82 13.85
CA TRP A 158 -1.25 2.30 15.01
C TRP A 158 -1.45 3.80 15.23
N THR A 159 -1.04 4.26 16.39
CA THR A 159 -0.95 5.68 16.74
C THR A 159 0.41 5.97 17.33
N ARG A 160 0.80 7.22 17.34
CA ARG A 160 2.04 7.68 17.97
C ARG A 160 1.73 8.35 19.29
N THR A 161 2.62 8.21 20.24
CA THR A 161 2.61 9.07 21.45
C THR A 161 3.07 10.47 21.08
N LYS A 162 2.69 11.51 21.87
CA LYS A 162 3.09 12.89 21.60
C LYS A 162 4.62 13.02 21.57
N PHE A 163 5.15 13.42 20.45
CA PHE A 163 6.58 13.48 20.22
C PHE A 163 7.23 14.67 20.93
N LYS A 164 8.28 14.42 21.70
CA LYS A 164 9.34 15.43 21.93
C LYS A 164 10.28 15.35 20.72
N GLY A 165 10.16 16.29 19.81
CA GLY A 165 10.94 16.52 18.59
C GLY A 165 11.86 15.41 18.06
N THR A 166 11.58 14.93 16.86
CA THR A 166 12.43 13.98 16.10
C THR A 166 13.89 14.44 15.98
N TRP A 167 14.17 15.71 16.12
CA TRP A 167 15.51 16.30 16.00
C TRP A 167 16.43 15.89 17.15
N ALA A 168 15.91 15.81 18.37
CA ALA A 168 16.69 15.41 19.55
C ALA A 168 17.10 13.93 19.49
N LEU A 169 16.24 13.05 18.95
CA LEU A 169 16.52 11.62 18.79
C LEU A 169 17.50 11.31 17.63
N ARG A 170 17.44 12.08 16.54
CA ARG A 170 18.34 11.91 15.39
C ARG A 170 19.81 12.23 15.69
N ARG A 171 20.10 13.06 16.68
CA ARG A 171 21.48 13.41 17.07
C ARG A 171 22.23 12.29 17.79
N HIS A 172 21.53 11.35 18.42
CA HIS A 172 22.15 10.35 19.30
C HIS A 172 22.08 8.91 18.78
N VAL A 173 21.27 8.60 17.75
CA VAL A 173 21.11 7.24 17.27
C VAL A 173 21.39 7.17 15.78
N ASN A 174 22.40 6.37 15.39
CA ASN A 174 22.62 6.05 13.98
C ASN A 174 21.48 5.17 13.48
N PRO A 175 20.62 5.65 12.55
CA PRO A 175 19.43 4.92 12.10
C PRO A 175 19.75 3.55 11.49
N THR A 176 20.95 3.35 10.95
CA THR A 176 21.36 2.06 10.35
C THR A 176 21.68 1.01 11.40
N ARG A 177 22.02 1.39 12.63
CA ARG A 177 22.32 0.48 13.74
C ARG A 177 21.08 0.02 14.51
N VAL A 178 19.96 0.72 14.38
CA VAL A 178 18.69 0.35 15.02
C VAL A 178 18.10 -0.86 14.30
N PRO A 179 17.72 -1.94 15.01
CA PRO A 179 17.03 -3.08 14.41
C PRO A 179 15.77 -2.66 13.68
N ILE A 180 15.47 -3.28 12.53
CA ILE A 180 14.30 -2.92 11.73
C ILE A 180 13.00 -3.16 12.49
N GLU A 181 12.98 -4.16 13.35
CA GLU A 181 11.84 -4.57 14.17
C GLU A 181 11.37 -3.48 15.14
N THR A 182 12.25 -2.57 15.52
CA THR A 182 11.92 -1.44 16.41
C THR A 182 11.57 -0.15 15.65
N LYS A 183 11.64 -0.18 14.32
CA LYS A 183 11.30 0.96 13.47
C LYS A 183 9.86 0.90 13.02
N GLU A 184 9.25 2.05 12.84
CA GLU A 184 7.91 2.15 12.28
C GLU A 184 7.83 1.57 10.86
N SER A 185 8.94 1.65 10.09
CA SER A 185 9.05 1.06 8.76
C SER A 185 8.98 -0.49 8.75
N TYR A 186 9.06 -1.15 9.92
CA TYR A 186 8.87 -2.60 10.01
C TYR A 186 7.49 -3.07 9.54
N ARG A 187 6.48 -2.19 9.55
CA ARG A 187 5.14 -2.45 9.03
C ARG A 187 5.11 -3.01 7.61
N TRP A 188 6.05 -2.58 6.75
CA TRP A 188 6.19 -3.08 5.38
C TRP A 188 6.52 -4.58 5.35
N LEU A 189 7.41 -5.01 6.24
CA LEU A 189 7.81 -6.42 6.37
C LEU A 189 6.70 -7.25 7.03
N GLU A 190 6.01 -6.70 8.04
CA GLU A 190 4.90 -7.36 8.73
C GLU A 190 3.76 -7.65 7.75
N ASN A 191 3.35 -6.65 6.95
CA ASN A 191 2.30 -6.80 5.97
C ASN A 191 2.69 -7.77 4.84
N LEU A 192 3.96 -7.79 4.42
CA LEU A 192 4.46 -8.77 3.47
C LEU A 192 4.32 -10.19 4.04
N ARG A 193 4.80 -10.43 5.27
CA ARG A 193 4.64 -11.74 5.94
C ARG A 193 3.19 -12.16 6.09
N GLN A 194 2.32 -11.25 6.55
CA GLN A 194 0.90 -11.54 6.72
C GLN A 194 0.24 -11.90 5.39
N SER A 195 0.55 -11.17 4.31
CA SER A 195 0.03 -11.46 2.98
C SER A 195 0.48 -12.84 2.49
N MET A 196 1.75 -13.20 2.69
CA MET A 196 2.26 -14.52 2.28
C MET A 196 1.69 -15.65 3.13
N ALA A 197 1.53 -15.45 4.43
CA ALA A 197 0.88 -16.43 5.30
C ALA A 197 -0.59 -16.67 4.94
N LEU A 198 -1.27 -15.64 4.44
CA LEU A 198 -2.67 -15.73 4.01
C LEU A 198 -2.83 -16.43 2.65
N LEU A 199 -1.98 -16.09 1.69
CA LEU A 199 -2.22 -16.43 0.27
C LEU A 199 -1.53 -17.72 -0.17
N GLY A 200 -0.41 -18.14 0.45
CA GLY A 200 0.44 -19.21 -0.06
C GLY A 200 1.04 -18.89 -1.44
N ALA A 201 1.61 -19.85 -2.14
CA ALA A 201 2.16 -19.74 -3.52
C ALA A 201 2.92 -18.41 -3.77
N PRO A 202 4.00 -18.13 -3.02
CA PRO A 202 4.62 -16.79 -2.93
C PRO A 202 5.19 -16.28 -4.26
N GLU A 203 5.60 -17.17 -5.15
CA GLU A 203 6.16 -16.85 -6.48
C GLU A 203 5.18 -16.08 -7.39
N ARG A 204 3.88 -16.22 -7.11
CA ARG A 204 2.82 -15.59 -7.89
C ARG A 204 2.63 -14.10 -7.57
N TYR A 205 3.14 -13.63 -6.44
CA TYR A 205 2.85 -12.29 -5.94
C TYR A 205 4.01 -11.32 -6.13
N VAL A 206 3.65 -10.04 -6.39
CA VAL A 206 4.61 -8.94 -6.47
C VAL A 206 4.17 -7.85 -5.50
N HIS A 207 4.95 -7.63 -4.45
CA HIS A 207 4.71 -6.56 -3.49
C HIS A 207 5.17 -5.23 -4.05
N VAL A 208 4.23 -4.30 -4.28
CA VAL A 208 4.50 -2.99 -4.88
C VAL A 208 4.43 -1.92 -3.81
N GLY A 209 5.48 -1.11 -3.71
CA GLY A 209 5.56 -0.04 -2.72
C GLY A 209 6.24 1.23 -3.22
N ASP A 210 6.04 2.31 -2.49
CA ASP A 210 6.64 3.60 -2.75
C ASP A 210 8.10 3.68 -2.24
N ARG A 211 8.65 4.91 -2.15
CA ARG A 211 10.02 5.15 -1.66
C ARG A 211 10.23 4.73 -0.20
N GLU A 212 9.19 4.72 0.64
CA GLU A 212 9.32 4.30 2.04
C GLU A 212 9.58 2.79 2.17
N SER A 213 9.18 2.02 1.17
CA SER A 213 9.44 0.57 1.09
C SER A 213 10.82 0.19 0.55
N ASP A 214 11.66 1.17 0.16
CA ASP A 214 13.05 0.94 -0.25
C ASP A 214 13.93 0.51 0.94
N ILE A 215 13.65 -0.67 1.47
CA ILE A 215 14.25 -1.25 2.69
C ILE A 215 15.00 -2.52 2.32
N TYR A 216 16.31 -2.59 2.60
CA TYR A 216 17.12 -3.75 2.24
C TYR A 216 16.63 -5.05 2.88
N GLU A 217 16.16 -4.96 4.12
CA GLU A 217 15.57 -6.07 4.85
C GLU A 217 14.27 -6.60 4.22
N LEU A 218 13.51 -5.74 3.54
CA LEU A 218 12.34 -6.17 2.77
C LEU A 218 12.77 -7.00 1.57
N PHE A 219 13.84 -6.61 0.87
CA PHE A 219 14.37 -7.37 -0.27
C PHE A 219 14.85 -8.76 0.15
N CYS A 220 15.57 -8.84 1.27
CA CYS A 220 16.00 -10.12 1.84
C CYS A 220 14.80 -10.97 2.25
N LEU A 221 13.81 -10.38 2.94
CA LEU A 221 12.60 -11.10 3.34
C LEU A 221 11.81 -11.64 2.14
N ALA A 222 11.68 -10.86 1.07
CA ALA A 222 11.00 -11.32 -0.14
C ALA A 222 11.71 -12.52 -0.76
N GLN A 223 13.06 -12.51 -0.79
CA GLN A 223 13.85 -13.63 -1.25
C GLN A 223 13.68 -14.86 -0.35
N ASP A 224 13.75 -14.67 0.97
CA ASP A 224 13.61 -15.76 1.97
C ASP A 224 12.25 -16.45 1.87
N LEU A 225 11.20 -15.69 1.54
CA LEU A 225 9.84 -16.18 1.37
C LEU A 225 9.54 -16.65 -0.06
N GLY A 226 10.46 -16.48 -1.01
CA GLY A 226 10.27 -16.84 -2.42
C GLY A 226 9.25 -15.95 -3.16
N THR A 227 8.97 -14.74 -2.67
CA THR A 227 8.04 -13.81 -3.30
C THR A 227 8.76 -12.68 -4.03
N ASN A 228 8.02 -11.88 -4.80
CA ASN A 228 8.58 -10.82 -5.60
C ASN A 228 8.22 -9.44 -5.04
N PHE A 229 9.01 -8.43 -5.44
CA PHE A 229 8.73 -7.05 -5.12
C PHE A 229 9.03 -6.11 -6.29
N LEU A 230 8.41 -4.94 -6.27
CA LEU A 230 8.66 -3.82 -7.18
C LEU A 230 8.52 -2.52 -6.39
N VAL A 231 9.64 -1.84 -6.16
CA VAL A 231 9.73 -0.72 -5.22
C VAL A 231 10.35 0.51 -5.90
N ARG A 232 9.85 1.69 -5.56
CA ARG A 232 10.48 2.94 -6.01
C ARG A 232 11.74 3.22 -5.18
N VAL A 233 12.86 3.40 -5.87
CA VAL A 233 14.16 3.61 -5.23
C VAL A 233 14.23 4.97 -4.55
N GLN A 234 14.67 4.99 -3.30
CA GLN A 234 15.01 6.18 -2.54
C GLN A 234 16.52 6.30 -2.31
N THR A 235 17.19 5.15 -2.08
CA THR A 235 18.57 5.11 -1.61
C THR A 235 19.52 4.70 -2.74
N ASN A 236 20.55 5.51 -3.00
CA ASN A 236 21.67 5.12 -3.87
C ASN A 236 22.57 4.13 -3.13
N ARG A 237 22.26 2.84 -3.24
CA ARG A 237 22.91 1.75 -2.50
C ARG A 237 24.31 1.45 -3.00
N LEU A 238 25.09 0.80 -2.14
CA LEU A 238 26.36 0.17 -2.52
C LEU A 238 26.11 -0.97 -3.48
N ALA A 239 26.99 -1.12 -4.47
CA ALA A 239 26.96 -2.18 -5.44
C ALA A 239 28.35 -2.81 -5.58
N GLU A 240 28.42 -4.06 -6.00
CA GLU A 240 29.67 -4.69 -6.40
C GLU A 240 30.23 -4.02 -7.68
N ALA A 241 31.55 -4.01 -7.81
CA ALA A 241 32.19 -3.50 -9.03
C ALA A 241 31.70 -4.27 -10.28
N PRO A 242 31.40 -3.61 -11.39
CA PRO A 242 31.15 -4.32 -12.65
C PRO A 242 32.35 -5.21 -13.01
N ALA A 243 32.11 -6.38 -13.59
CA ALA A 243 33.17 -7.33 -13.96
C ALA A 243 34.26 -6.72 -14.84
N ALA A 244 33.89 -5.82 -15.75
CA ALA A 244 34.83 -5.08 -16.62
C ALA A 244 35.77 -4.13 -15.83
N ALA A 245 35.29 -3.50 -14.76
CA ALA A 245 36.10 -2.63 -13.91
C ALA A 245 37.01 -3.43 -12.97
N ALA A 246 36.56 -4.59 -12.51
CA ALA A 246 37.38 -5.52 -11.71
C ALA A 246 38.59 -6.07 -12.53
N ALA A 247 38.39 -6.33 -13.82
CA ALA A 247 39.45 -6.78 -14.72
C ALA A 247 40.52 -5.70 -15.01
N GLN A 248 40.19 -4.42 -14.83
CA GLN A 248 41.11 -3.29 -15.09
C GLN A 248 41.89 -2.84 -13.85
N GLY A 249 41.80 -3.57 -12.72
CA GLY A 249 42.56 -3.26 -11.52
C GLY A 249 42.16 -1.95 -10.83
N VAL A 250 41.00 -1.41 -11.13
CA VAL A 250 40.47 -0.23 -10.44
C VAL A 250 40.27 -0.58 -8.98
N ALA A 251 40.96 0.17 -8.13
CA ALA A 251 41.12 -0.10 -6.71
C ALA A 251 39.80 -0.53 -6.02
N GLN A 252 39.85 -1.60 -5.26
CA GLN A 252 38.76 -2.17 -4.45
C GLN A 252 38.16 -1.17 -3.43
N GLY A 253 38.62 0.07 -3.40
CA GLY A 253 38.19 1.12 -2.47
C GLY A 253 37.19 2.16 -3.00
N ALA A 254 36.98 2.25 -4.32
CA ALA A 254 35.95 3.14 -4.84
C ALA A 254 34.57 2.51 -4.59
N ALA A 255 33.79 3.08 -3.70
CA ALA A 255 32.45 2.61 -3.38
C ALA A 255 31.56 2.71 -4.64
N HIS A 256 31.42 1.60 -5.36
CA HIS A 256 30.52 1.53 -6.50
C HIS A 256 29.08 1.70 -6.02
N ARG A 257 28.31 2.52 -6.74
CA ARG A 257 26.94 2.85 -6.41
C ARG A 257 26.00 2.40 -7.52
N VAL A 258 24.81 1.98 -7.12
CA VAL A 258 23.75 1.55 -8.02
C VAL A 258 23.44 2.61 -9.10
N PHE A 259 23.32 3.89 -8.70
CA PHE A 259 22.98 4.94 -9.67
C PHE A 259 24.07 5.18 -10.71
N ALA A 260 25.34 5.04 -10.36
CA ALA A 260 26.43 5.15 -11.32
C ALA A 260 26.38 4.03 -12.35
N GLN A 261 26.17 2.78 -11.93
CA GLN A 261 26.04 1.64 -12.85
C GLN A 261 24.79 1.76 -13.73
N LEU A 262 23.64 2.13 -13.14
CA LEU A 262 22.40 2.33 -13.88
C LEU A 262 22.52 3.49 -14.89
N SER A 263 23.26 4.56 -14.53
CA SER A 263 23.50 5.70 -15.43
C SER A 263 24.36 5.30 -16.63
N ALA A 264 25.33 4.40 -16.44
CA ALA A 264 26.19 3.89 -17.50
C ALA A 264 25.49 2.88 -18.42
N ALA A 265 24.35 2.32 -18.03
CA ALA A 265 23.58 1.41 -18.86
C ALA A 265 23.02 2.12 -20.10
N PRO A 266 23.01 1.46 -21.27
CA PRO A 266 22.45 2.03 -22.49
C PRO A 266 20.93 2.22 -22.35
N TRP A 267 20.38 3.18 -23.08
CA TRP A 267 18.94 3.32 -23.23
C TRP A 267 18.39 2.14 -24.06
N ALA A 268 17.40 1.44 -23.50
CA ALA A 268 16.75 0.31 -24.16
C ALA A 268 15.68 0.76 -25.16
N GLY A 269 15.09 1.95 -24.96
CA GLY A 269 14.08 2.51 -25.84
C GLY A 269 13.24 3.60 -25.20
N ARG A 270 12.09 3.88 -25.83
CA ARG A 270 11.12 4.89 -25.39
C ARG A 270 9.78 4.25 -25.09
N HIS A 271 9.03 4.83 -24.17
CA HIS A 271 7.68 4.42 -23.82
C HIS A 271 6.82 5.65 -23.53
N HIS A 272 5.53 5.58 -23.89
CA HIS A 272 4.55 6.62 -23.59
C HIS A 272 3.78 6.25 -22.34
N VAL A 273 3.75 7.16 -21.37
CA VAL A 273 3.04 6.99 -20.09
C VAL A 273 1.88 7.96 -20.04
N GLU A 274 0.69 7.48 -19.74
CA GLU A 274 -0.47 8.33 -19.46
C GLU A 274 -0.30 9.00 -18.09
N ILE A 275 -0.39 10.33 -18.04
CA ILE A 275 -0.19 11.14 -16.81
C ILE A 275 -1.43 11.91 -16.39
N GLY A 276 -2.47 11.93 -17.20
CA GLY A 276 -3.75 12.60 -16.96
C GLY A 276 -4.80 12.16 -17.98
N GLN A 277 -5.98 12.78 -17.93
CA GLN A 277 -6.95 12.66 -19.02
C GLN A 277 -6.34 13.36 -20.25
N ASP A 278 -6.14 12.62 -21.33
CA ASP A 278 -5.61 13.09 -22.62
C ASP A 278 -4.15 13.62 -22.60
N GLU A 279 -3.38 13.40 -21.53
CA GLU A 279 -1.97 13.80 -21.47
C GLU A 279 -1.05 12.59 -21.39
N THR A 280 -0.11 12.49 -22.33
CA THR A 280 0.92 11.45 -22.36
C THR A 280 2.32 12.06 -22.27
N ALA A 281 3.23 11.40 -21.57
CA ALA A 281 4.63 11.74 -21.49
C ALA A 281 5.49 10.66 -22.17
N CYS A 282 6.50 11.06 -22.91
CA CYS A 282 7.48 10.15 -23.49
C CYS A 282 8.65 9.97 -22.53
N VAL A 283 8.83 8.77 -22.00
CA VAL A 283 9.96 8.42 -21.14
C VAL A 283 10.96 7.56 -21.86
N HIS A 284 12.24 7.85 -21.68
CA HIS A 284 13.33 6.98 -22.06
C HIS A 284 13.56 5.95 -20.99
N VAL A 285 13.69 4.68 -21.35
CA VAL A 285 13.78 3.57 -20.43
C VAL A 285 15.13 2.89 -20.56
N LYS A 286 15.79 2.63 -19.45
CA LYS A 286 16.95 1.74 -19.34
C LYS A 286 16.85 0.89 -18.08
N PHE A 287 17.57 -0.22 -18.07
CA PHE A 287 17.61 -1.13 -16.94
C PHE A 287 18.97 -1.81 -16.85
N ALA A 288 19.29 -2.30 -15.66
CA ALA A 288 20.50 -3.07 -15.39
C ALA A 288 20.27 -4.02 -14.20
N SER A 289 20.78 -5.25 -14.33
CA SER A 289 20.92 -6.17 -13.20
C SER A 289 22.20 -5.84 -12.44
N ILE A 290 22.07 -5.47 -11.17
CA ILE A 290 23.15 -4.96 -10.33
C ILE A 290 23.24 -5.76 -9.05
N LYS A 291 24.42 -6.30 -8.74
CA LYS A 291 24.68 -6.95 -7.46
C LYS A 291 24.79 -5.90 -6.36
N THR A 292 23.69 -5.74 -5.65
CA THR A 292 23.49 -4.72 -4.62
C THR A 292 23.98 -5.24 -3.29
N LEU A 293 24.79 -4.43 -2.59
CA LEU A 293 25.36 -4.75 -1.32
C LEU A 293 24.49 -4.25 -0.15
N PRO A 294 24.47 -4.97 0.98
CA PRO A 294 23.77 -4.51 2.18
C PRO A 294 24.36 -3.21 2.72
N PRO A 295 23.56 -2.42 3.46
CA PRO A 295 24.04 -1.20 4.10
C PRO A 295 25.26 -1.45 5.00
N VAL A 296 26.15 -0.46 5.09
CA VAL A 296 27.30 -0.50 5.99
C VAL A 296 26.83 -0.81 7.42
N GLY A 297 27.47 -1.79 8.06
CA GLY A 297 27.11 -2.28 9.40
C GLY A 297 26.05 -3.39 9.43
N LYS A 298 25.44 -3.75 8.28
CA LYS A 298 24.51 -4.88 8.17
C LYS A 298 25.05 -6.05 7.35
N GLN A 299 26.27 -5.95 6.83
CA GLN A 299 26.91 -6.93 5.96
C GLN A 299 27.14 -8.31 6.63
N LYS A 300 27.24 -8.35 7.96
CA LYS A 300 27.32 -9.61 8.73
C LYS A 300 25.97 -10.35 8.79
N ARG A 301 24.85 -9.62 8.65
CA ARG A 301 23.49 -10.18 8.78
C ARG A 301 22.86 -10.50 7.43
N TYR A 302 23.16 -9.72 6.41
CA TYR A 302 22.54 -9.83 5.09
C TYR A 302 23.60 -9.99 4.01
N GLY A 303 23.34 -10.90 3.06
CA GLY A 303 24.16 -11.10 1.87
C GLY A 303 23.86 -10.10 0.76
N PRO A 304 24.71 -10.06 -0.28
CA PRO A 304 24.44 -9.33 -1.51
C PRO A 304 23.19 -9.87 -2.22
N GLN A 305 22.48 -8.98 -2.94
CA GLN A 305 21.28 -9.32 -3.72
C GLN A 305 21.50 -8.95 -5.19
N LEU A 306 21.24 -9.87 -6.12
CA LEU A 306 21.19 -9.53 -7.55
C LEU A 306 19.79 -8.96 -7.86
N LEU A 307 19.72 -7.67 -8.13
CA LEU A 307 18.47 -6.94 -8.33
C LEU A 307 18.47 -6.21 -9.66
N THR A 308 17.32 -6.13 -10.32
CA THR A 308 17.16 -5.32 -11.52
C THR A 308 16.65 -3.93 -11.14
N TYR A 309 17.36 -2.92 -11.64
CA TYR A 309 16.98 -1.51 -11.55
C TYR A 309 16.47 -1.03 -12.89
N ILE A 310 15.34 -0.34 -12.89
CA ILE A 310 14.71 0.25 -14.06
C ILE A 310 14.70 1.75 -13.86
N HIS A 311 15.11 2.52 -14.87
CA HIS A 311 15.05 3.98 -14.87
C HIS A 311 14.23 4.44 -16.06
N ALA A 312 13.09 5.08 -15.79
CA ALA A 312 12.26 5.77 -16.76
C ALA A 312 12.39 7.27 -16.51
N LEU A 313 12.94 7.98 -17.51
CA LEU A 313 13.20 9.42 -17.43
C LEU A 313 12.55 10.14 -18.61
N GLU A 314 11.75 11.13 -18.32
CA GLU A 314 11.22 12.05 -19.32
C GLU A 314 12.30 13.05 -19.73
N ILE A 315 12.59 13.10 -21.03
CA ILE A 315 13.49 14.06 -21.63
C ILE A 315 12.61 15.12 -22.30
N ASP A 316 12.91 16.39 -22.06
CA ASP A 316 12.13 17.53 -22.53
C ASP A 316 10.68 17.58 -22.00
N PRO A 317 10.48 17.65 -20.67
CA PRO A 317 9.15 17.81 -20.10
C PRO A 317 8.54 19.16 -20.48
N PRO A 318 7.21 19.26 -20.60
CA PRO A 318 6.54 20.53 -20.81
C PRO A 318 6.81 21.51 -19.67
N ALA A 319 6.84 22.81 -19.99
CA ALA A 319 7.00 23.87 -19.01
C ALA A 319 5.88 23.81 -17.94
N GLY A 320 6.24 23.94 -16.67
CA GLY A 320 5.27 24.01 -15.56
C GLY A 320 5.14 22.74 -14.71
N ARG A 321 5.71 21.62 -15.12
CA ARG A 321 5.79 20.41 -14.26
C ARG A 321 7.19 19.80 -14.24
N PRO A 322 7.58 19.14 -13.12
CA PRO A 322 8.84 18.41 -13.10
C PRO A 322 8.80 17.20 -14.03
N PRO A 323 9.96 16.75 -14.54
CA PRO A 323 10.05 15.56 -15.38
C PRO A 323 9.63 14.30 -14.60
N ILE A 324 9.11 13.32 -15.32
CA ILE A 324 8.96 11.98 -14.78
C ILE A 324 10.37 11.40 -14.62
N ASP A 325 10.75 11.08 -13.39
CA ASP A 325 11.99 10.38 -13.02
C ASP A 325 11.62 9.23 -12.08
N TRP A 326 11.41 8.05 -12.66
CA TRP A 326 11.10 6.84 -11.91
C TRP A 326 12.28 5.88 -11.93
N ARG A 327 12.83 5.63 -10.75
CA ARG A 327 13.81 4.57 -10.52
C ARG A 327 13.14 3.50 -9.71
N LEU A 328 13.03 2.30 -10.28
CA LEU A 328 12.42 1.14 -9.66
C LEU A 328 13.48 0.08 -9.39
N VAL A 329 13.26 -0.74 -8.37
CA VAL A 329 14.05 -1.93 -8.08
C VAL A 329 13.13 -3.13 -7.89
N THR A 330 13.55 -4.27 -8.44
CA THR A 330 12.80 -5.52 -8.38
C THR A 330 13.73 -6.74 -8.36
N ASN A 331 13.27 -7.86 -7.82
CA ASN A 331 13.89 -9.17 -8.00
C ASN A 331 13.30 -9.96 -9.18
N VAL A 332 12.24 -9.42 -9.84
CA VAL A 332 11.72 -10.01 -11.07
C VAL A 332 12.69 -9.78 -12.22
N PRO A 333 13.04 -10.79 -13.03
CA PRO A 333 13.90 -10.61 -14.20
C PRO A 333 13.33 -9.61 -15.22
N VAL A 334 14.21 -8.79 -15.79
CA VAL A 334 13.90 -7.84 -16.89
C VAL A 334 14.96 -8.06 -17.96
N SER A 335 14.56 -8.66 -19.09
CA SER A 335 15.45 -9.04 -20.18
C SER A 335 15.50 -8.02 -21.31
N ASP A 336 14.43 -7.24 -21.50
CA ASP A 336 14.21 -6.36 -22.63
C ASP A 336 13.34 -5.15 -22.27
N LEU A 337 13.11 -4.28 -23.25
CA LEU A 337 12.28 -3.09 -23.10
C LEU A 337 10.82 -3.45 -22.73
N ALA A 338 10.26 -4.50 -23.33
CA ALA A 338 8.88 -4.88 -23.08
C ALA A 338 8.69 -5.32 -21.62
N ALA A 339 9.61 -6.12 -21.10
CA ALA A 339 9.62 -6.52 -19.68
C ALA A 339 9.80 -5.32 -18.73
N ALA A 340 10.63 -4.33 -19.11
CA ALA A 340 10.80 -3.10 -18.33
C ALA A 340 9.51 -2.27 -18.31
N VAL A 341 8.88 -2.08 -19.48
CA VAL A 341 7.59 -1.36 -19.62
C VAL A 341 6.47 -2.04 -18.83
N GLU A 342 6.41 -3.36 -18.87
CA GLU A 342 5.46 -4.13 -18.05
C GLU A 342 5.60 -3.78 -16.56
N LYS A 343 6.83 -3.70 -16.03
CA LYS A 343 7.06 -3.35 -14.61
C LYS A 343 6.73 -1.89 -14.31
N LEU A 344 6.93 -0.99 -15.28
CA LEU A 344 6.45 0.40 -15.16
C LEU A 344 4.93 0.45 -15.07
N GLY A 345 4.22 -0.34 -15.88
CA GLY A 345 2.76 -0.50 -15.81
C GLY A 345 2.29 -1.06 -14.47
N TRP A 346 2.97 -2.08 -13.94
CA TRP A 346 2.67 -2.62 -12.60
C TRP A 346 2.85 -1.57 -11.51
N TYR A 347 3.93 -0.78 -11.58
CA TYR A 347 4.16 0.29 -10.62
C TYR A 347 3.10 1.40 -10.71
N ALA A 348 2.64 1.74 -11.91
CA ALA A 348 1.56 2.72 -12.10
C ALA A 348 0.27 2.29 -11.38
N LEU A 349 -0.02 0.98 -11.32
CA LEU A 349 -1.18 0.46 -10.59
C LEU A 349 -1.11 0.73 -9.07
N ARG A 350 0.06 1.07 -8.49
CA ARG A 350 0.20 1.43 -7.08
C ARG A 350 -0.79 2.52 -6.66
N TRP A 351 -1.11 3.45 -7.58
CA TRP A 351 -2.09 4.51 -7.33
C TRP A 351 -3.48 3.99 -6.91
N LYS A 352 -3.81 2.74 -7.21
CA LYS A 352 -5.07 2.10 -6.78
C LYS A 352 -5.18 2.01 -5.25
N ALA A 353 -4.07 1.91 -4.52
CA ALA A 353 -4.08 1.97 -3.06
C ALA A 353 -4.50 3.36 -2.55
N GLU A 354 -4.03 4.43 -3.20
CA GLU A 354 -4.43 5.79 -2.86
C GLU A 354 -5.91 6.06 -3.19
N VAL A 355 -6.42 5.49 -4.30
CA VAL A 355 -7.85 5.53 -4.63
C VAL A 355 -8.67 4.80 -3.56
N PHE A 356 -8.25 3.62 -3.12
CA PHE A 356 -8.89 2.90 -2.01
C PHE A 356 -8.93 3.76 -0.74
N HIS A 357 -7.81 4.38 -0.35
CA HIS A 357 -7.77 5.29 0.80
C HIS A 357 -8.69 6.51 0.62
N LYS A 358 -8.80 7.05 -0.60
CA LYS A 358 -9.73 8.13 -0.93
C LYS A 358 -11.18 7.69 -0.75
N VAL A 359 -11.54 6.46 -1.14
CA VAL A 359 -12.88 5.91 -0.91
C VAL A 359 -13.16 5.82 0.60
N MET A 360 -12.21 5.38 1.42
CA MET A 360 -12.36 5.36 2.88
C MET A 360 -12.59 6.76 3.44
N LYS A 361 -11.77 7.75 3.05
CA LYS A 361 -11.80 9.11 3.62
C LYS A 361 -12.99 9.93 3.12
N SER A 362 -13.13 10.04 1.81
CA SER A 362 -14.14 10.92 1.19
C SER A 362 -15.43 10.18 0.88
N GLY A 363 -15.37 8.93 0.40
CA GLY A 363 -16.54 8.12 0.08
C GLY A 363 -17.29 7.64 1.33
N CYS A 364 -16.58 7.06 2.27
CA CYS A 364 -17.12 6.54 3.53
C CYS A 364 -17.00 7.53 4.70
N ARG A 365 -16.39 8.70 4.51
CA ARG A 365 -16.22 9.77 5.50
C ARG A 365 -15.64 9.28 6.84
N ALA A 366 -14.66 8.40 6.76
CA ALA A 366 -14.09 7.72 7.93
C ALA A 366 -13.55 8.69 9.01
N GLU A 367 -13.10 9.90 8.60
CA GLU A 367 -12.57 10.93 9.50
C GLU A 367 -13.66 11.70 10.26
N GLU A 368 -14.94 11.56 9.86
CA GLU A 368 -16.08 12.15 10.57
C GLU A 368 -16.61 11.29 11.73
N ALA A 369 -16.07 10.06 11.89
CA ALA A 369 -16.47 9.17 12.99
C ALA A 369 -16.25 9.81 14.35
N ARG A 370 -17.24 9.71 15.26
CA ARG A 370 -17.21 10.35 16.59
C ARG A 370 -16.83 9.40 17.73
N LEU A 371 -16.13 8.31 17.43
CA LEU A 371 -15.58 7.41 18.42
C LEU A 371 -14.39 8.06 19.14
N GLU A 372 -14.26 7.85 20.46
CA GLU A 372 -13.37 8.64 21.31
C GLU A 372 -12.02 7.97 21.62
N THR A 373 -11.87 6.67 21.34
CA THR A 373 -10.64 5.93 21.65
C THR A 373 -10.04 5.29 20.41
N ALA A 374 -8.72 5.10 20.40
CA ALA A 374 -8.02 4.43 19.30
C ALA A 374 -8.59 3.03 19.02
N GLU A 375 -8.86 2.26 20.09
CA GLU A 375 -9.40 0.90 19.98
C GLU A 375 -10.76 0.85 19.27
N ARG A 376 -11.67 1.74 19.62
CA ARG A 376 -12.98 1.83 18.96
C ARG A 376 -12.85 2.28 17.51
N LEU A 377 -11.95 3.24 17.25
CA LEU A 377 -11.69 3.75 15.89
C LEU A 377 -11.06 2.69 14.99
N THR A 378 -10.10 1.89 15.46
CA THR A 378 -9.49 0.84 14.63
C THR A 378 -10.49 -0.25 14.24
N LYS A 379 -11.40 -0.64 15.16
CA LYS A 379 -12.51 -1.57 14.84
C LYS A 379 -13.47 -0.98 13.80
N PHE A 380 -13.82 0.29 13.93
CA PHE A 380 -14.64 1.00 12.95
C PHE A 380 -13.94 1.13 11.60
N LEU A 381 -12.66 1.55 11.59
CA LEU A 381 -11.87 1.66 10.36
C LEU A 381 -11.70 0.31 9.66
N ALA A 382 -11.56 -0.78 10.41
CA ALA A 382 -11.53 -2.15 9.86
C ALA A 382 -12.83 -2.49 9.12
N LEU A 383 -13.99 -2.16 9.70
CA LEU A 383 -15.28 -2.34 9.05
C LEU A 383 -15.43 -1.45 7.82
N VAL A 384 -15.07 -0.16 7.92
CA VAL A 384 -15.11 0.80 6.80
C VAL A 384 -14.17 0.37 5.68
N ALA A 385 -13.04 -0.28 5.97
CA ALA A 385 -12.13 -0.79 4.96
C ALA A 385 -12.79 -1.86 4.07
N VAL A 386 -13.58 -2.76 4.65
CA VAL A 386 -14.35 -3.77 3.88
C VAL A 386 -15.41 -3.10 3.00
N VAL A 387 -16.18 -2.16 3.56
CA VAL A 387 -17.19 -1.40 2.80
C VAL A 387 -16.55 -0.61 1.66
N SER A 388 -15.43 0.07 1.93
CA SER A 388 -14.69 0.85 0.93
C SER A 388 -14.12 -0.01 -0.18
N TRP A 389 -13.59 -1.19 0.15
CA TRP A 389 -13.17 -2.15 -0.85
C TRP A 389 -14.35 -2.56 -1.74
N ARG A 390 -15.50 -2.86 -1.18
CA ARG A 390 -16.70 -3.24 -1.96
C ARG A 390 -17.12 -2.14 -2.93
N ILE A 391 -17.17 -0.89 -2.47
CA ILE A 391 -17.47 0.27 -3.33
C ILE A 391 -16.44 0.38 -4.46
N PHE A 392 -15.15 0.25 -4.14
CA PHE A 392 -14.08 0.32 -5.12
C PHE A 392 -14.17 -0.82 -6.15
N PHE A 393 -14.41 -2.04 -5.68
CA PHE A 393 -14.62 -3.21 -6.56
C PHE A 393 -15.78 -2.99 -7.54
N LEU A 394 -16.94 -2.55 -7.05
CA LEU A 394 -18.11 -2.28 -7.89
C LEU A 394 -17.84 -1.18 -8.92
N THR A 395 -17.15 -0.11 -8.50
CA THR A 395 -16.77 1.00 -9.38
C THR A 395 -15.88 0.52 -10.53
N MET A 396 -14.87 -0.30 -10.21
CA MET A 396 -13.96 -0.85 -11.21
C MET A 396 -14.68 -1.85 -12.14
N SER A 397 -15.53 -2.73 -11.59
CA SER A 397 -16.33 -3.68 -12.38
C SER A 397 -17.25 -2.96 -13.37
N ALA A 398 -17.87 -1.84 -12.96
CA ALA A 398 -18.73 -1.05 -13.85
C ALA A 398 -17.94 -0.37 -14.98
N ARG A 399 -16.72 0.09 -14.73
CA ARG A 399 -15.83 0.67 -15.75
C ARG A 399 -15.41 -0.39 -16.77
N THR A 400 -14.93 -1.54 -16.34
CA THR A 400 -14.53 -2.63 -17.23
C THR A 400 -15.68 -3.07 -18.14
N LYS A 401 -16.92 -3.13 -17.62
CA LYS A 401 -18.11 -3.44 -18.45
C LYS A 401 -18.39 -2.37 -19.51
N ARG A 402 -18.25 -1.08 -19.18
CA ARG A 402 -18.42 0.01 -20.15
C ARG A 402 -17.38 -0.03 -21.27
N ASP A 403 -16.12 -0.29 -20.91
CA ASP A 403 -15.03 -0.38 -21.87
C ASP A 403 -15.26 -1.55 -22.83
N CYS A 404 -15.69 -2.71 -22.33
CA CYS A 404 -16.08 -3.85 -23.17
C CYS A 404 -17.29 -3.56 -24.08
N LEU A 405 -18.25 -2.73 -23.65
CA LEU A 405 -19.40 -2.35 -24.46
C LEU A 405 -19.02 -1.35 -25.54
N ASN A 406 -18.13 -0.41 -25.26
CA ASN A 406 -17.63 0.58 -26.21
C ASN A 406 -16.79 -0.07 -27.34
N PHE A 407 -16.08 -1.17 -27.06
CA PHE A 407 -15.36 -1.96 -28.09
C PHE A 407 -16.29 -2.74 -29.04
N ARG A 408 -17.57 -2.93 -28.69
CA ARG A 408 -18.54 -3.65 -29.54
C ARG A 408 -19.34 -2.77 -30.54
N VAL A 409 -19.10 -1.47 -30.56
CA VAL A 409 -19.85 -0.52 -31.42
C VAL A 409 -18.92 0.16 -32.42
N TRP A 410 -18.16 -0.62 -33.21
CA TRP A 410 -17.67 -0.15 -34.50
C TRP A 410 -18.20 -1.09 -35.57
N PRO A 411 -19.18 -0.66 -36.40
CA PRO A 411 -19.51 -1.42 -37.60
C PRO A 411 -18.33 -1.34 -38.56
N VAL A 412 -17.85 -2.51 -38.97
CA VAL A 412 -16.97 -2.62 -40.14
C VAL A 412 -17.77 -2.19 -41.35
N GLY A 413 -17.47 -1.03 -41.88
CA GLY A 413 -17.91 -0.54 -43.16
C GLY A 413 -16.76 -0.53 -44.13
#